data_22183fac161d1d35cf8cfe37c4898ed9
#
_entry.id   22183fac161d1d35cf8cfe37c4898ed9
#
_cell.length_a   1.000
_cell.length_b   1.000
_cell.length_c   1.000
_cell.angle_alpha   90.00
_cell.angle_beta   90.00
_cell.angle_gamma   90.00
#
_symmetry.space_group_name_H-M   'P 1'
#
loop_
_entity.id
_entity.type
_entity.pdbx_description
1 polymer ?
#
loop_
_entity_poly.entity_id
_entity_poly.type
_entity_poly.pdbx_seq_one_letter_code
_entity_poly.pdbx_strand_id
1 'polypeptide(L)'
;MKLLYFDCSMGAAGDMITASLLSLYPHPEEILPRLNAIGIPNVTYTLLRGENCGISGLMMRVLIGGKEEKTLDVLDHEALAGLSPTGPVPTGDAGHHEHHHEHTHHHEHREPGHHDHHHSHHNLSDIKAIVKDLHLTDSVKADVLAVYDALAEAESRAHQKPVSEIHFHEVGNLDAIADIAAACYLIHDLAPEKIMASPIHIGSGFVHCAHGILPVPAPATGYLLEGIPIYGGTIQGELCTPTGAAILKHFVQHFGPLPVMTTKAIGYGLGHKVYPVANVLRTLLGETGEKVRSLWHLTCQIDDMTGEEAAFAMELSLIHISEPTRHLRIS
;
A
#
# COMPACT_ATOMS: atom_id res chain seq x y z
N MET A 1 -10.18 -8.29 20.77
CA MET A 1 -9.68 -7.18 19.94
C MET A 1 -9.82 -7.59 18.48
N LYS A 2 -10.51 -6.77 17.67
CA LYS A 2 -10.71 -7.00 16.23
C LYS A 2 -9.41 -6.70 15.48
N LEU A 3 -8.87 -7.69 14.80
CA LEU A 3 -7.60 -7.61 14.08
C LEU A 3 -7.83 -7.78 12.58
N LEU A 4 -7.21 -6.91 11.81
CA LEU A 4 -7.04 -7.03 10.37
C LEU A 4 -5.57 -7.38 10.09
N TYR A 5 -5.31 -8.43 9.31
CA TYR A 5 -3.96 -8.85 8.94
C TYR A 5 -3.82 -8.98 7.43
N PHE A 6 -2.84 -8.28 6.86
CA PHE A 6 -2.47 -8.38 5.45
C PHE A 6 -1.30 -9.35 5.27
N ASP A 7 -1.50 -10.39 4.48
CA ASP A 7 -0.44 -11.30 4.06
C ASP A 7 0.11 -10.83 2.71
N CYS A 8 1.22 -10.12 2.79
CA CYS A 8 1.89 -9.49 1.65
C CYS A 8 2.94 -10.41 1.00
N SER A 9 2.74 -11.74 1.05
CA SER A 9 3.66 -12.73 0.44
C SER A 9 3.81 -12.57 -1.08
N MET A 10 2.86 -11.89 -1.72
CA MET A 10 2.89 -11.52 -3.14
C MET A 10 2.85 -9.99 -3.34
N GLY A 11 3.41 -9.26 -2.37
CA GLY A 11 3.39 -7.81 -2.39
C GLY A 11 2.04 -7.21 -2.05
N ALA A 12 1.83 -5.97 -2.48
CA ALA A 12 0.58 -5.23 -2.32
C ALA A 12 0.48 -4.10 -3.35
N ALA A 13 -0.66 -3.99 -3.98
CA ALA A 13 -1.04 -2.87 -4.84
C ALA A 13 -2.39 -2.31 -4.36
N GLY A 14 -2.72 -1.07 -4.72
CA GLY A 14 -3.92 -0.39 -4.24
C GLY A 14 -5.21 -1.15 -4.57
N ASP A 15 -5.33 -1.61 -5.81
CA ASP A 15 -6.42 -2.45 -6.31
C ASP A 15 -6.53 -3.79 -5.56
N MET A 16 -5.39 -4.45 -5.28
CA MET A 16 -5.34 -5.70 -4.53
C MET A 16 -5.78 -5.50 -3.08
N ILE A 17 -5.35 -4.41 -2.43
CA ILE A 17 -5.78 -4.06 -1.07
C ILE A 17 -7.29 -3.84 -1.06
N THR A 18 -7.81 -3.00 -1.94
CA THR A 18 -9.24 -2.69 -2.04
C THR A 18 -10.07 -3.95 -2.32
N ALA A 19 -9.66 -4.77 -3.28
CA ALA A 19 -10.33 -6.02 -3.61
C ALA A 19 -10.31 -7.02 -2.45
N SER A 20 -9.18 -7.17 -1.74
CA SER A 20 -9.07 -8.08 -0.60
C SER A 20 -9.94 -7.66 0.58
N LEU A 21 -10.04 -6.35 0.85
CA LEU A 21 -10.92 -5.79 1.86
C LEU A 21 -12.40 -5.99 1.51
N LEU A 22 -12.78 -5.75 0.27
CA LEU A 22 -14.15 -6.04 -0.23
C LEU A 22 -14.50 -7.51 -0.10
N SER A 23 -13.56 -8.40 -0.34
CA SER A 23 -13.75 -9.85 -0.23
C SER A 23 -14.04 -10.33 1.20
N LEU A 24 -13.83 -9.48 2.22
CA LEU A 24 -14.21 -9.78 3.61
C LEU A 24 -15.70 -9.65 3.88
N TYR A 25 -16.45 -8.96 3.03
CA TYR A 25 -17.90 -8.81 3.18
C TYR A 25 -18.62 -10.02 2.61
N PRO A 26 -19.72 -10.48 3.25
CA PRO A 26 -20.55 -11.56 2.71
C PRO A 26 -21.12 -11.25 1.34
N HIS A 27 -21.45 -9.99 1.10
CA HIS A 27 -22.05 -9.47 -0.13
C HIS A 27 -21.28 -8.24 -0.61
N PRO A 28 -20.08 -8.41 -1.22
CA PRO A 28 -19.24 -7.28 -1.65
C PRO A 28 -19.92 -6.41 -2.71
N GLU A 29 -20.83 -6.96 -3.50
CA GLU A 29 -21.66 -6.23 -4.48
C GLU A 29 -22.57 -5.17 -3.84
N GLU A 30 -22.94 -5.30 -2.58
CA GLU A 30 -23.74 -4.30 -1.85
C GLU A 30 -22.90 -3.11 -1.38
N ILE A 31 -21.58 -3.27 -1.30
CA ILE A 31 -20.64 -2.22 -0.92
C ILE A 31 -20.25 -1.35 -2.13
N LEU A 32 -20.24 -1.94 -3.33
CA LEU A 32 -19.82 -1.26 -4.56
C LEU A 32 -20.58 0.06 -4.84
N PRO A 33 -21.91 0.15 -4.66
CA PRO A 33 -22.64 1.41 -4.79
C PRO A 33 -22.16 2.49 -3.81
N ARG A 34 -21.73 2.10 -2.59
CA ARG A 34 -21.17 3.06 -1.60
C ARG A 34 -19.84 3.61 -2.05
N LEU A 35 -18.96 2.75 -2.63
CA LEU A 35 -17.70 3.20 -3.22
C LEU A 35 -17.94 4.15 -4.39
N ASN A 36 -18.89 3.84 -5.27
CA ASN A 36 -19.26 4.72 -6.38
C ASN A 36 -19.89 6.04 -5.90
N ALA A 37 -20.48 6.05 -4.71
CA ALA A 37 -21.03 7.27 -4.10
C ALA A 37 -19.97 8.18 -3.46
N ILE A 38 -18.70 7.76 -3.37
CA ILE A 38 -17.60 8.60 -2.89
C ILE A 38 -17.49 9.88 -3.73
N GLY A 39 -17.81 9.80 -5.02
CA GLY A 39 -17.93 10.98 -5.88
C GLY A 39 -16.62 11.44 -6.49
N ILE A 40 -15.66 10.54 -6.75
CA ILE A 40 -14.45 10.88 -7.51
C ILE A 40 -14.83 11.22 -8.95
N PRO A 41 -14.39 12.34 -9.50
CA PRO A 41 -14.79 12.79 -10.83
C PRO A 41 -14.49 11.75 -11.92
N ASN A 42 -15.49 11.41 -12.75
CA ASN A 42 -15.36 10.46 -13.87
C ASN A 42 -14.93 9.04 -13.51
N VAL A 43 -14.87 8.67 -12.23
CA VAL A 43 -14.48 7.35 -11.75
C VAL A 43 -15.70 6.48 -11.51
N THR A 44 -15.61 5.23 -11.95
CA THR A 44 -16.58 4.16 -11.63
C THR A 44 -15.82 2.92 -11.21
N TYR A 45 -16.12 2.44 -10.00
CA TYR A 45 -15.60 1.15 -9.52
C TYR A 45 -16.42 0.01 -10.08
N THR A 46 -15.74 -1.02 -10.54
CA THR A 46 -16.33 -2.28 -10.97
C THR A 46 -15.63 -3.45 -10.29
N LEU A 47 -16.39 -4.52 -10.04
CA LEU A 47 -15.91 -5.68 -9.33
C LEU A 47 -16.00 -6.90 -10.23
N LEU A 48 -14.91 -7.63 -10.38
CA LEU A 48 -14.86 -8.89 -11.08
C LEU A 48 -14.56 -10.03 -10.12
N ARG A 49 -15.14 -11.19 -10.37
CA ARG A 49 -14.73 -12.44 -9.74
C ARG A 49 -13.79 -13.15 -10.68
N GLY A 50 -12.67 -13.65 -10.15
CA GLY A 50 -11.65 -14.32 -10.94
C GLY A 50 -10.98 -15.43 -10.15
N GLU A 51 -10.02 -16.06 -10.79
CA GLU A 51 -9.19 -17.12 -10.22
C GLU A 51 -7.75 -16.93 -10.65
N ASN A 52 -6.82 -17.14 -9.75
CA ASN A 52 -5.39 -17.12 -10.02
C ASN A 52 -4.74 -18.33 -9.34
N CYS A 53 -4.14 -19.25 -10.12
CA CYS A 53 -3.56 -20.52 -9.64
C CYS A 53 -4.50 -21.32 -8.72
N GLY A 54 -5.79 -21.40 -9.06
CA GLY A 54 -6.79 -22.13 -8.27
C GLY A 54 -7.33 -21.38 -7.05
N ILE A 55 -6.88 -20.15 -6.79
CA ILE A 55 -7.40 -19.30 -5.73
C ILE A 55 -8.45 -18.36 -6.32
N SER A 56 -9.70 -18.54 -5.92
CA SER A 56 -10.78 -17.63 -6.28
C SER A 56 -10.72 -16.36 -5.43
N GLY A 57 -10.93 -15.20 -6.06
CA GLY A 57 -10.86 -13.91 -5.39
C GLY A 57 -11.61 -12.82 -6.16
N LEU A 58 -11.48 -11.61 -5.67
CA LEU A 58 -12.02 -10.41 -6.28
C LEU A 58 -10.91 -9.61 -6.96
N MET A 59 -11.27 -8.96 -8.05
CA MET A 59 -10.44 -7.98 -8.74
C MET A 59 -11.21 -6.67 -8.79
N MET A 60 -10.63 -5.62 -8.24
CA MET A 60 -11.18 -4.28 -8.37
C MET A 60 -10.69 -3.67 -9.69
N ARG A 61 -11.60 -3.03 -10.41
CA ARG A 61 -11.26 -2.21 -11.57
C ARG A 61 -11.81 -0.82 -11.39
N VAL A 62 -10.99 0.15 -11.73
CA VAL A 62 -11.34 1.56 -11.76
C VAL A 62 -11.52 1.96 -13.23
N LEU A 63 -12.70 2.45 -13.58
CA LEU A 63 -12.99 2.97 -14.92
C LEU A 63 -13.01 4.49 -14.87
N ILE A 64 -12.19 5.14 -15.70
CA ILE A 64 -12.13 6.59 -15.85
C ILE A 64 -12.80 6.95 -17.16
N GLY A 65 -13.93 7.69 -17.08
CA GLY A 65 -14.74 7.98 -18.27
C GLY A 65 -15.26 6.72 -18.98
N GLY A 66 -15.48 5.63 -18.24
CA GLY A 66 -15.95 4.35 -18.76
C GLY A 66 -14.86 3.47 -19.40
N LYS A 67 -13.60 3.84 -19.27
CA LYS A 67 -12.44 3.07 -19.79
C LYS A 67 -11.48 2.74 -18.64
N GLU A 68 -10.90 1.55 -18.70
CA GLU A 68 -9.80 1.17 -17.80
C GLU A 68 -8.51 1.88 -18.25
N GLU A 69 -7.82 2.51 -17.32
CA GLU A 69 -6.51 3.11 -17.60
C GLU A 69 -5.48 1.97 -17.70
N LYS A 70 -4.80 1.88 -18.84
CA LYS A 70 -3.75 0.88 -19.01
C LYS A 70 -2.48 1.39 -18.35
N THR A 71 -2.03 0.75 -17.30
CA THR A 71 -0.70 0.97 -16.75
C THR A 71 0.39 0.55 -17.76
N LEU A 72 1.47 1.34 -17.84
CA LEU A 72 2.61 1.10 -18.75
C LEU A 72 3.33 -0.23 -18.50
N ASP A 73 3.10 -0.86 -17.37
CA ASP A 73 3.71 -2.11 -16.92
C ASP A 73 3.35 -3.37 -17.72
N VAL A 74 2.43 -3.29 -18.68
CA VAL A 74 2.01 -4.45 -19.52
C VAL A 74 2.91 -4.64 -20.73
N LEU A 75 3.98 -3.84 -20.86
CA LEU A 75 4.89 -3.95 -21.98
C LEU A 75 5.87 -5.12 -21.80
N ASP A 76 5.63 -6.13 -22.62
CA ASP A 76 6.54 -7.17 -23.14
C ASP A 76 7.59 -7.75 -22.19
N HIS A 77 7.26 -8.90 -21.61
CA HIS A 77 8.21 -9.84 -21.02
C HIS A 77 9.40 -10.17 -21.95
N GLU A 78 9.29 -9.98 -23.26
CA GLU A 78 10.37 -10.19 -24.23
C GLU A 78 11.44 -9.09 -24.17
N ALA A 79 11.06 -7.84 -23.92
CA ALA A 79 12.03 -6.74 -23.82
C ALA A 79 12.89 -6.80 -22.55
N LEU A 80 12.35 -7.35 -21.45
CA LEU A 80 13.05 -7.51 -20.18
C LEU A 80 13.89 -8.79 -20.10
N ALA A 81 13.60 -9.81 -20.89
CA ALA A 81 14.34 -11.08 -20.91
C ALA A 81 15.81 -10.94 -21.36
N GLY A 82 16.16 -9.82 -22.00
CA GLY A 82 17.54 -9.49 -22.40
C GLY A 82 18.41 -8.85 -21.31
N LEU A 83 17.81 -8.40 -20.19
CA LEU A 83 18.53 -7.75 -19.11
C LEU A 83 18.86 -8.74 -17.99
N SER A 84 19.93 -9.50 -18.14
CA SER A 84 20.47 -10.36 -17.08
C SER A 84 21.14 -9.51 -15.97
N PRO A 85 20.90 -9.78 -14.67
CA PRO A 85 21.50 -9.02 -13.56
C PRO A 85 23.02 -9.18 -13.42
N THR A 86 23.69 -9.95 -14.25
CA THR A 86 25.10 -10.33 -14.13
C THR A 86 25.96 -9.95 -15.34
N GLY A 87 25.62 -8.87 -16.07
CA GLY A 87 26.52 -8.32 -17.06
C GLY A 87 27.62 -7.48 -16.43
N PRO A 88 28.92 -7.59 -16.87
CA PRO A 88 29.98 -6.72 -16.35
C PRO A 88 29.68 -5.27 -16.69
N VAL A 89 29.81 -4.40 -15.69
CA VAL A 89 29.77 -2.93 -15.85
C VAL A 89 30.82 -2.54 -16.88
N PRO A 90 30.50 -1.85 -17.98
CA PRO A 90 31.49 -1.36 -18.92
C PRO A 90 32.34 -0.28 -18.22
N THR A 91 33.59 -0.62 -17.91
CA THR A 91 34.59 0.40 -17.55
C THR A 91 34.92 1.15 -18.82
N GLY A 92 34.51 2.42 -18.90
CA GLY A 92 34.79 3.27 -20.01
C GLY A 92 36.29 3.50 -20.16
N ASP A 93 36.83 3.08 -21.29
CA ASP A 93 38.11 3.58 -21.78
C ASP A 93 37.83 4.46 -23.00
N ALA A 94 38.40 5.66 -22.95
CA ALA A 94 38.21 6.68 -23.96
C ALA A 94 39.05 6.36 -25.18
N GLY A 95 38.41 5.95 -26.27
CA GLY A 95 39.06 5.80 -27.60
C GLY A 95 38.27 6.56 -28.66
N HIS A 96 38.81 7.69 -29.07
CA HIS A 96 38.35 8.44 -30.25
C HIS A 96 38.48 7.61 -31.51
N HIS A 97 37.41 7.37 -32.23
CA HIS A 97 37.43 7.07 -33.65
C HIS A 97 36.33 7.87 -34.38
N GLU A 98 36.80 8.88 -35.14
CA GLU A 98 35.99 9.56 -36.13
C GLU A 98 35.70 8.59 -37.30
N HIS A 99 34.46 8.40 -37.64
CA HIS A 99 34.04 7.90 -38.95
C HIS A 99 32.95 8.79 -39.53
N HIS A 100 33.34 9.58 -40.52
CA HIS A 100 32.42 10.26 -41.44
C HIS A 100 31.70 9.23 -42.31
N HIS A 101 30.37 9.24 -42.29
CA HIS A 101 29.56 8.73 -43.39
C HIS A 101 28.46 9.74 -43.69
N GLU A 102 28.59 10.40 -44.84
CA GLU A 102 27.52 11.13 -45.51
C GLU A 102 26.47 10.13 -46.01
N HIS A 103 25.23 10.27 -45.57
CA HIS A 103 24.07 9.71 -46.28
C HIS A 103 22.98 10.80 -46.33
N THR A 104 22.82 11.32 -47.55
CA THR A 104 21.66 12.12 -47.99
C THR A 104 20.41 11.24 -48.02
N HIS A 105 19.42 11.53 -47.21
CA HIS A 105 18.09 10.96 -47.36
C HIS A 105 17.04 12.09 -47.42
N HIS A 106 16.30 12.07 -48.52
CA HIS A 106 15.10 12.86 -48.73
C HIS A 106 14.04 12.50 -47.69
N HIS A 107 13.55 13.51 -46.99
CA HIS A 107 12.42 13.38 -46.09
C HIS A 107 11.12 13.78 -46.78
N GLU A 108 10.28 12.80 -47.07
CA GLU A 108 8.85 13.02 -47.26
C GLU A 108 8.22 13.17 -45.87
N HIS A 109 7.68 14.36 -45.58
CA HIS A 109 6.89 14.62 -44.38
C HIS A 109 5.54 13.93 -44.49
N ARG A 110 5.39 12.78 -43.79
CA ARG A 110 4.09 12.31 -43.34
C ARG A 110 3.99 12.63 -41.85
N GLU A 111 3.09 13.56 -41.52
CA GLU A 111 2.73 13.84 -40.12
C GLU A 111 2.04 12.60 -39.52
N PRO A 112 2.57 12.00 -38.44
CA PRO A 112 1.81 11.07 -37.62
C PRO A 112 0.90 11.91 -36.74
N GLY A 113 -0.41 11.67 -36.84
CA GLY A 113 -1.37 12.29 -35.94
C GLY A 113 -0.98 12.03 -34.47
N HIS A 114 -0.62 13.07 -33.78
CA HIS A 114 -0.49 13.06 -32.32
C HIS A 114 -1.89 12.85 -31.74
N HIS A 115 -2.17 11.64 -31.29
CA HIS A 115 -3.20 11.41 -30.31
C HIS A 115 -2.64 11.87 -28.96
N ASP A 116 -2.87 13.12 -28.61
CA ASP A 116 -2.65 13.67 -27.29
C ASP A 116 -3.58 12.93 -26.32
N HIS A 117 -3.08 11.87 -25.70
CA HIS A 117 -3.66 11.36 -24.48
C HIS A 117 -3.25 12.35 -23.38
N HIS A 118 -4.11 13.33 -23.09
CA HIS A 118 -3.99 14.17 -21.91
C HIS A 118 -4.17 13.29 -20.66
N HIS A 119 -3.09 12.70 -20.18
CA HIS A 119 -3.00 12.22 -18.80
C HIS A 119 -2.96 13.47 -17.93
N SER A 120 -4.02 13.76 -17.20
CA SER A 120 -4.04 14.87 -16.25
C SER A 120 -3.21 14.45 -15.02
N HIS A 121 -1.94 14.83 -15.04
CA HIS A 121 -1.07 14.68 -13.86
C HIS A 121 -1.48 15.71 -12.83
N HIS A 122 -1.97 15.26 -11.68
CA HIS A 122 -2.33 16.12 -10.56
C HIS A 122 -1.11 16.35 -9.67
N ASN A 123 -0.94 17.57 -9.20
CA ASN A 123 -0.02 17.86 -8.10
C ASN A 123 -0.75 17.66 -6.75
N LEU A 124 -0.02 17.74 -5.65
CA LEU A 124 -0.58 17.52 -4.33
C LEU A 124 -1.73 18.48 -3.97
N SER A 125 -1.71 19.72 -4.49
CA SER A 125 -2.78 20.69 -4.26
C SER A 125 -4.06 20.34 -5.01
N ASP A 126 -3.94 19.79 -6.21
CA ASP A 126 -5.09 19.33 -7.00
C ASP A 126 -5.74 18.12 -6.32
N ILE A 127 -4.92 17.19 -5.82
CA ILE A 127 -5.41 16.02 -5.07
C ILE A 127 -6.13 16.46 -3.79
N LYS A 128 -5.56 17.41 -3.03
CA LYS A 128 -6.21 17.99 -1.83
C LYS A 128 -7.56 18.64 -2.17
N ALA A 129 -7.67 19.31 -3.32
CA ALA A 129 -8.93 19.85 -3.78
C ALA A 129 -9.95 18.76 -4.12
N ILE A 130 -9.55 17.72 -4.85
CA ILE A 130 -10.42 16.58 -5.15
C ILE A 130 -10.91 15.92 -3.86
N VAL A 131 -9.99 15.57 -2.95
CA VAL A 131 -10.32 14.86 -1.69
C VAL A 131 -11.28 15.67 -0.81
N LYS A 132 -11.15 17.00 -0.81
CA LYS A 132 -12.06 17.88 -0.07
C LYS A 132 -13.51 17.71 -0.49
N ASP A 133 -13.76 17.53 -1.79
CA ASP A 133 -15.10 17.46 -2.38
C ASP A 133 -15.69 16.03 -2.34
N LEU A 134 -14.92 15.00 -1.96
CA LEU A 134 -15.42 13.63 -1.85
C LEU A 134 -16.48 13.50 -0.75
N HIS A 135 -17.43 12.60 -0.96
CA HIS A 135 -18.48 12.25 0.01
C HIS A 135 -17.96 11.22 1.03
N LEU A 136 -16.93 11.61 1.76
CA LEU A 136 -16.29 10.82 2.82
C LEU A 136 -16.35 11.57 4.14
N THR A 137 -16.24 10.84 5.25
CA THR A 137 -16.09 11.47 6.58
C THR A 137 -14.76 12.19 6.68
N ASP A 138 -14.66 13.18 7.56
CA ASP A 138 -13.43 13.95 7.76
C ASP A 138 -12.25 13.06 8.18
N SER A 139 -12.52 12.00 8.96
CA SER A 139 -11.49 11.03 9.36
C SER A 139 -10.94 10.24 8.15
N VAL A 140 -11.81 9.78 7.25
CA VAL A 140 -11.38 9.07 6.04
C VAL A 140 -10.62 10.01 5.10
N LYS A 141 -11.10 11.26 4.92
CA LYS A 141 -10.37 12.28 4.14
C LYS A 141 -8.99 12.56 4.71
N ALA A 142 -8.87 12.64 6.04
CA ALA A 142 -7.58 12.84 6.70
C ALA A 142 -6.60 11.71 6.41
N ASP A 143 -7.07 10.45 6.43
CA ASP A 143 -6.22 9.30 6.11
C ASP A 143 -5.82 9.27 4.62
N VAL A 144 -6.75 9.58 3.70
CA VAL A 144 -6.42 9.72 2.27
C VAL A 144 -5.33 10.77 2.07
N LEU A 145 -5.46 11.93 2.71
CA LEU A 145 -4.45 12.99 2.61
C LEU A 145 -3.11 12.59 3.24
N ALA A 146 -3.12 11.88 4.37
CA ALA A 146 -1.90 11.39 5.02
C ALA A 146 -1.15 10.36 4.15
N VAL A 147 -1.87 9.47 3.45
CA VAL A 147 -1.27 8.56 2.46
C VAL A 147 -0.63 9.35 1.31
N TYR A 148 -1.30 10.39 0.82
CA TYR A 148 -0.74 11.25 -0.23
C TYR A 148 0.43 12.12 0.23
N ASP A 149 0.42 12.61 1.47
CA ASP A 149 1.56 13.33 2.04
C ASP A 149 2.80 12.40 2.14
N ALA A 150 2.62 11.12 2.51
CA ALA A 150 3.70 10.13 2.51
C ALA A 150 4.23 9.83 1.09
N LEU A 151 3.34 9.72 0.10
CA LEU A 151 3.73 9.57 -1.31
C LEU A 151 4.52 10.78 -1.81
N ALA A 152 4.05 12.01 -1.52
CA ALA A 152 4.71 13.24 -1.91
C ALA A 152 6.10 13.40 -1.29
N GLU A 153 6.26 13.00 -0.02
CA GLU A 153 7.56 12.99 0.65
C GLU A 153 8.53 11.99 0.00
N ALA A 154 8.07 10.78 -0.32
CA ALA A 154 8.87 9.77 -0.97
C ALA A 154 9.31 10.20 -2.38
N GLU A 155 8.41 10.78 -3.17
CA GLU A 155 8.71 11.33 -4.50
C GLU A 155 9.68 12.52 -4.41
N SER A 156 9.46 13.41 -3.43
CA SER A 156 10.36 14.54 -3.15
C SER A 156 11.80 14.07 -2.90
N ARG A 157 11.97 13.03 -2.11
CA ARG A 157 13.28 12.42 -1.83
C ARG A 157 13.85 11.73 -3.06
N ALA A 158 13.05 11.00 -3.83
CA ALA A 158 13.48 10.31 -5.04
C ALA A 158 13.98 11.29 -6.12
N HIS A 159 13.28 12.41 -6.29
CA HIS A 159 13.61 13.44 -7.26
C HIS A 159 14.55 14.55 -6.75
N GLN A 160 14.87 14.57 -5.45
CA GLN A 160 15.63 15.62 -4.78
C GLN A 160 15.06 17.03 -5.05
N LYS A 161 13.71 17.13 -5.02
CA LYS A 161 12.96 18.36 -5.24
C LYS A 161 12.05 18.64 -4.05
N PRO A 162 11.74 19.91 -3.73
CA PRO A 162 10.73 20.22 -2.71
C PRO A 162 9.37 19.59 -3.05
N VAL A 163 8.61 19.21 -2.04
CA VAL A 163 7.25 18.63 -2.21
C VAL A 163 6.35 19.54 -3.05
N SER A 164 6.51 20.88 -2.95
CA SER A 164 5.74 21.85 -3.72
C SER A 164 6.01 21.82 -5.24
N GLU A 165 7.11 21.22 -5.66
CA GLU A 165 7.52 21.10 -7.07
C GLU A 165 7.34 19.69 -7.64
N ILE A 166 6.79 18.75 -6.83
CA ILE A 166 6.53 17.40 -7.26
C ILE A 166 5.28 17.36 -8.12
N HIS A 167 5.42 16.77 -9.30
CA HIS A 167 4.32 16.32 -10.13
C HIS A 167 4.26 14.81 -10.08
N PHE A 168 3.15 14.29 -9.63
CA PHE A 168 2.95 12.83 -9.60
C PHE A 168 2.76 12.32 -11.03
N HIS A 169 3.56 11.35 -11.43
CA HIS A 169 3.47 10.74 -12.76
C HIS A 169 2.49 9.57 -12.78
N GLU A 170 2.59 8.65 -11.84
CA GLU A 170 1.76 7.44 -11.77
C GLU A 170 0.73 7.55 -10.65
N VAL A 171 1.14 8.02 -9.47
CA VAL A 171 0.27 8.08 -8.28
C VAL A 171 -0.62 9.34 -8.25
N GLY A 172 -0.51 10.23 -9.23
CA GLY A 172 -1.34 11.43 -9.37
C GLY A 172 -2.55 11.26 -10.28
N ASN A 173 -2.75 10.08 -10.87
CA ASN A 173 -3.89 9.79 -11.71
C ASN A 173 -5.15 9.49 -10.86
N LEU A 174 -6.32 9.52 -11.50
CA LEU A 174 -7.59 9.25 -10.82
C LEU A 174 -7.71 7.81 -10.32
N ASP A 175 -7.00 6.88 -10.94
CA ASP A 175 -6.94 5.47 -10.55
C ASP A 175 -6.32 5.32 -9.15
N ALA A 176 -5.15 5.93 -8.93
CA ALA A 176 -4.50 5.92 -7.62
C ALA A 176 -5.34 6.63 -6.53
N ILE A 177 -6.02 7.75 -6.89
CA ILE A 177 -6.94 8.43 -5.97
C ILE A 177 -8.09 7.51 -5.59
N ALA A 178 -8.62 6.78 -6.57
CA ALA A 178 -9.71 5.84 -6.36
C ALA A 178 -9.29 4.70 -5.43
N ASP A 179 -8.15 4.08 -5.69
CA ASP A 179 -7.62 2.99 -4.87
C ASP A 179 -7.39 3.40 -3.42
N ILE A 180 -6.72 4.55 -3.21
CA ILE A 180 -6.44 5.07 -1.86
C ILE A 180 -7.74 5.41 -1.13
N ALA A 181 -8.67 6.12 -1.79
CA ALA A 181 -9.93 6.51 -1.19
C ALA A 181 -10.79 5.30 -0.82
N ALA A 182 -10.86 4.30 -1.71
CA ALA A 182 -11.60 3.06 -1.45
C ALA A 182 -10.98 2.25 -0.31
N ALA A 183 -9.65 2.08 -0.28
CA ALA A 183 -8.97 1.36 0.78
C ALA A 183 -9.18 2.04 2.14
N CYS A 184 -9.01 3.37 2.23
CA CYS A 184 -9.29 4.14 3.44
C CYS A 184 -10.74 3.98 3.90
N TYR A 185 -11.70 4.12 2.97
CA TYR A 185 -13.13 3.94 3.27
C TYR A 185 -13.42 2.54 3.84
N LEU A 186 -12.92 1.48 3.19
CA LEU A 186 -13.17 0.09 3.61
C LEU A 186 -12.52 -0.23 4.95
N ILE A 187 -11.32 0.27 5.23
CA ILE A 187 -10.66 0.10 6.52
C ILE A 187 -11.49 0.76 7.63
N HIS A 188 -12.01 1.97 7.40
CA HIS A 188 -12.89 2.65 8.35
C HIS A 188 -14.23 1.91 8.54
N ASP A 189 -14.85 1.42 7.46
CA ASP A 189 -16.11 0.67 7.55
C ASP A 189 -15.94 -0.67 8.28
N LEU A 190 -14.82 -1.37 8.04
CA LEU A 190 -14.47 -2.58 8.78
C LEU A 190 -14.11 -2.31 10.24
N ALA A 191 -13.65 -1.12 10.57
CA ALA A 191 -13.30 -0.67 11.92
C ALA A 191 -12.48 -1.70 12.73
N PRO A 192 -11.29 -2.12 12.28
CA PRO A 192 -10.40 -2.96 13.06
C PRO A 192 -9.79 -2.16 14.22
N GLU A 193 -9.60 -2.79 15.38
CA GLU A 193 -8.91 -2.19 16.52
C GLU A 193 -7.38 -2.23 16.33
N LYS A 194 -6.89 -3.18 15.54
CA LYS A 194 -5.47 -3.33 15.20
C LYS A 194 -5.32 -3.80 13.75
N ILE A 195 -4.32 -3.23 13.08
CA ILE A 195 -3.94 -3.64 11.73
C ILE A 195 -2.49 -4.09 11.75
N MET A 196 -2.25 -5.30 11.23
CA MET A 196 -0.93 -5.88 11.11
C MET A 196 -0.71 -6.39 9.69
N ALA A 197 0.56 -6.53 9.30
CA ALA A 197 0.92 -7.16 8.03
C ALA A 197 2.14 -8.08 8.18
N SER A 198 2.30 -9.01 7.26
CA SER A 198 3.54 -9.77 7.11
C SER A 198 4.67 -8.84 6.63
N PRO A 199 5.94 -9.27 6.68
CA PRO A 199 6.98 -8.67 5.84
C PRO A 199 6.51 -8.59 4.39
N ILE A 200 6.92 -7.54 3.67
CA ILE A 200 6.42 -7.26 2.32
C ILE A 200 7.36 -7.85 1.27
N HIS A 201 6.83 -8.67 0.37
CA HIS A 201 7.55 -9.13 -0.82
C HIS A 201 7.55 -8.02 -1.86
N ILE A 202 8.72 -7.45 -2.15
CA ILE A 202 8.84 -6.33 -3.10
C ILE A 202 9.00 -6.77 -4.56
N GLY A 203 9.29 -8.04 -4.81
CA GLY A 203 9.69 -8.54 -6.13
C GLY A 203 11.18 -8.46 -6.35
N SER A 204 11.62 -8.44 -7.61
CA SER A 204 13.03 -8.34 -8.00
C SER A 204 13.17 -7.85 -9.44
N GLY A 205 14.41 -7.54 -9.87
CA GLY A 205 14.71 -7.12 -11.23
C GLY A 205 14.35 -5.65 -11.49
N PHE A 206 13.56 -5.41 -12.52
CA PHE A 206 13.27 -4.06 -13.01
C PHE A 206 11.77 -3.87 -13.25
N VAL A 207 11.34 -2.62 -13.18
CA VAL A 207 10.00 -2.15 -13.52
C VAL A 207 10.09 -1.07 -14.60
N HIS A 208 9.16 -1.09 -15.53
CA HIS A 208 9.03 -0.04 -16.56
C HIS A 208 7.99 0.99 -16.07
N CYS A 209 8.41 2.24 -15.95
CA CYS A 209 7.57 3.33 -15.48
C CYS A 209 7.76 4.60 -16.33
N ALA A 210 7.06 5.67 -16.01
CA ALA A 210 7.16 6.96 -16.72
C ALA A 210 8.60 7.52 -16.80
N HIS A 211 9.48 7.13 -15.87
CA HIS A 211 10.89 7.52 -15.83
C HIS A 211 11.83 6.55 -16.59
N GLY A 212 11.28 5.55 -17.28
CA GLY A 212 12.03 4.49 -17.92
C GLY A 212 12.10 3.21 -17.09
N ILE A 213 13.20 2.46 -17.24
CA ILE A 213 13.39 1.19 -16.54
C ILE A 213 14.13 1.44 -15.22
N LEU A 214 13.48 1.13 -14.11
CA LEU A 214 14.02 1.31 -12.76
C LEU A 214 14.20 -0.03 -12.05
N PRO A 215 15.19 -0.14 -11.14
CA PRO A 215 15.33 -1.33 -10.31
C PRO A 215 14.17 -1.45 -9.31
N VAL A 216 13.82 -2.69 -8.95
CA VAL A 216 12.79 -2.99 -7.93
C VAL A 216 13.44 -3.12 -6.55
N PRO A 217 12.92 -2.38 -5.53
CA PRO A 217 11.82 -1.42 -5.61
C PRO A 217 12.24 -0.12 -6.29
N ALA A 218 11.31 0.54 -6.99
CA ALA A 218 11.54 1.88 -7.50
C ALA A 218 11.88 2.85 -6.36
N PRO A 219 12.65 3.95 -6.61
CA PRO A 219 13.17 4.81 -5.54
C PRO A 219 12.10 5.31 -4.56
N ALA A 220 10.97 5.80 -5.04
CA ALA A 220 9.89 6.28 -4.18
C ALA A 220 9.31 5.15 -3.30
N THR A 221 9.07 3.96 -3.88
CA THR A 221 8.66 2.76 -3.12
C THR A 221 9.69 2.39 -2.06
N GLY A 222 10.98 2.45 -2.38
CA GLY A 222 12.06 2.21 -1.43
C GLY A 222 12.01 3.16 -0.24
N TYR A 223 11.80 4.46 -0.46
CA TYR A 223 11.66 5.46 0.61
C TYR A 223 10.38 5.26 1.44
N LEU A 224 9.28 4.86 0.83
CA LEU A 224 8.06 4.51 1.56
C LEU A 224 8.29 3.33 2.51
N LEU A 225 9.07 2.35 2.08
CA LEU A 225 9.30 1.11 2.83
C LEU A 225 10.44 1.21 3.86
N GLU A 226 11.08 2.38 4.03
CA GLU A 226 12.08 2.58 5.10
C GLU A 226 11.50 2.25 6.47
N GLY A 227 12.20 1.39 7.23
CA GLY A 227 11.78 0.91 8.55
C GLY A 227 10.75 -0.21 8.53
N ILE A 228 10.28 -0.64 7.37
CA ILE A 228 9.34 -1.75 7.19
C ILE A 228 10.12 -3.00 6.78
N PRO A 229 9.88 -4.18 7.37
CA PRO A 229 10.52 -5.41 6.94
C PRO A 229 10.09 -5.79 5.53
N ILE A 230 11.06 -5.87 4.63
CA ILE A 230 10.88 -6.23 3.22
C ILE A 230 11.77 -7.41 2.85
N TYR A 231 11.41 -8.12 1.79
CA TYR A 231 12.27 -9.13 1.19
C TYR A 231 12.06 -9.18 -0.33
N GLY A 232 13.12 -9.53 -1.05
CA GLY A 232 13.09 -9.86 -2.46
C GLY A 232 12.91 -11.36 -2.68
N GLY A 233 12.74 -11.75 -3.93
CA GLY A 233 12.59 -13.17 -4.30
C GLY A 233 12.99 -13.45 -5.75
N THR A 234 12.50 -14.56 -6.27
CA THR A 234 12.78 -14.99 -7.65
C THR A 234 11.78 -14.43 -8.67
N ILE A 235 10.69 -13.80 -8.18
CA ILE A 235 9.66 -13.25 -9.07
C ILE A 235 10.16 -11.92 -9.64
N GLN A 236 10.25 -11.87 -10.96
CA GLN A 236 10.69 -10.67 -11.68
C GLN A 236 9.55 -9.67 -11.80
N GLY A 237 9.86 -8.40 -11.53
CA GLY A 237 8.92 -7.28 -11.56
C GLY A 237 8.57 -6.76 -10.18
N GLU A 238 7.87 -5.63 -10.18
CA GLU A 238 7.37 -4.98 -8.96
C GLU A 238 6.13 -5.69 -8.43
N LEU A 239 6.19 -6.15 -7.18
CA LEU A 239 5.08 -6.78 -6.46
C LEU A 239 4.42 -5.81 -5.46
N CYS A 240 5.19 -4.86 -4.94
CA CYS A 240 4.67 -3.83 -4.06
C CYS A 240 4.74 -2.48 -4.77
N THR A 241 3.58 -1.94 -5.14
CA THR A 241 3.49 -0.63 -5.81
C THR A 241 3.62 0.52 -4.81
N PRO A 242 3.98 1.75 -5.25
CA PRO A 242 4.02 2.93 -4.38
C PRO A 242 2.71 3.14 -3.61
N THR A 243 1.55 2.97 -4.29
CA THR A 243 0.22 3.11 -3.67
C THR A 243 -0.01 2.08 -2.56
N GLY A 244 0.29 0.80 -2.84
CA GLY A 244 0.17 -0.27 -1.84
C GLY A 244 1.10 -0.06 -0.66
N ALA A 245 2.37 0.33 -0.91
CA ALA A 245 3.34 0.64 0.13
C ALA A 245 2.88 1.79 1.04
N ALA A 246 2.33 2.87 0.46
CA ALA A 246 1.87 4.03 1.21
C ALA A 246 0.65 3.71 2.08
N ILE A 247 -0.33 2.95 1.57
CA ILE A 247 -1.49 2.49 2.35
C ILE A 247 -1.03 1.63 3.52
N LEU A 248 -0.16 0.63 3.28
CA LEU A 248 0.35 -0.23 4.34
C LEU A 248 1.16 0.55 5.38
N LYS A 249 2.04 1.47 4.94
CA LYS A 249 2.83 2.34 5.83
C LYS A 249 1.95 3.16 6.77
N HIS A 250 0.82 3.65 6.26
CA HIS A 250 -0.08 4.50 7.04
C HIS A 250 -0.90 3.71 8.05
N PHE A 251 -1.49 2.58 7.65
CA PHE A 251 -2.45 1.87 8.50
C PHE A 251 -1.86 0.76 9.36
N VAL A 252 -0.74 0.15 8.96
CA VAL A 252 -0.16 -1.00 9.67
C VAL A 252 0.65 -0.55 10.87
N GLN A 253 0.23 -0.96 12.09
CA GLN A 253 0.93 -0.64 13.32
C GLN A 253 2.09 -1.62 13.61
N HIS A 254 2.05 -2.83 13.05
CA HIS A 254 3.09 -3.81 13.28
C HIS A 254 3.25 -4.76 12.10
N PHE A 255 4.49 -4.92 11.64
CA PHE A 255 4.86 -5.88 10.62
C PHE A 255 5.51 -7.11 11.27
N GLY A 256 5.00 -8.29 10.96
CA GLY A 256 5.50 -9.54 11.53
C GLY A 256 4.64 -10.75 11.16
N PRO A 257 4.92 -11.92 11.74
CA PRO A 257 4.16 -13.12 11.45
C PRO A 257 2.70 -12.98 11.90
N LEU A 258 1.82 -13.77 11.27
CA LEU A 258 0.41 -13.86 11.67
C LEU A 258 0.31 -14.21 13.15
N PRO A 259 -0.29 -13.38 14.01
CA PRO A 259 -0.47 -13.68 15.41
C PRO A 259 -1.54 -14.76 15.61
N VAL A 260 -1.58 -15.33 16.80
CA VAL A 260 -2.67 -16.26 17.18
C VAL A 260 -3.98 -15.50 17.21
N MET A 261 -4.89 -15.83 16.30
CA MET A 261 -6.21 -15.20 16.17
C MET A 261 -7.26 -16.21 15.74
N THR A 262 -8.52 -15.93 16.08
CA THR A 262 -9.66 -16.67 15.53
C THR A 262 -10.17 -15.90 14.31
N THR A 263 -9.92 -16.47 13.12
CA THR A 263 -10.33 -15.86 11.85
C THR A 263 -11.84 -15.90 11.68
N LYS A 264 -12.45 -14.79 11.31
CA LYS A 264 -13.89 -14.63 11.03
C LYS A 264 -14.17 -14.54 9.53
N ALA A 265 -13.29 -13.90 8.77
CA ALA A 265 -13.39 -13.78 7.33
C ALA A 265 -11.98 -13.77 6.70
N ILE A 266 -11.90 -14.25 5.47
CA ILE A 266 -10.68 -14.23 4.65
C ILE A 266 -11.05 -13.63 3.30
N GLY A 267 -10.31 -12.61 2.89
CA GLY A 267 -10.45 -11.94 1.60
C GLY A 267 -9.24 -12.17 0.70
N TYR A 268 -9.50 -12.32 -0.58
CA TYR A 268 -8.47 -12.45 -1.62
C TYR A 268 -8.67 -11.35 -2.67
N GLY A 269 -7.68 -10.47 -2.79
CA GLY A 269 -7.58 -9.46 -3.85
C GLY A 269 -6.61 -9.94 -4.93
N LEU A 270 -7.11 -10.13 -6.14
CA LEU A 270 -6.32 -10.59 -7.28
C LEU A 270 -5.61 -9.41 -7.94
N GLY A 271 -4.32 -9.57 -8.23
CA GLY A 271 -3.58 -8.62 -9.04
C GLY A 271 -3.73 -8.88 -10.55
N HIS A 272 -3.53 -7.85 -11.37
CA HIS A 272 -3.68 -7.91 -12.82
C HIS A 272 -2.54 -8.66 -13.51
N LYS A 273 -1.33 -8.65 -12.95
CA LYS A 273 -0.15 -9.30 -13.52
C LYS A 273 -0.21 -10.82 -13.36
N VAL A 274 0.19 -11.54 -14.39
CA VAL A 274 0.24 -13.01 -14.37
C VAL A 274 1.66 -13.46 -14.04
N TYR A 275 1.75 -14.28 -12.98
CA TYR A 275 3.00 -14.89 -12.52
C TYR A 275 2.87 -16.42 -12.47
N PRO A 276 3.97 -17.18 -12.41
CA PRO A 276 3.93 -18.63 -12.20
C PRO A 276 3.34 -19.05 -10.83
N VAL A 277 3.18 -18.12 -9.93
CA VAL A 277 2.59 -18.27 -8.58
C VAL A 277 1.37 -17.35 -8.46
N ALA A 278 0.50 -17.67 -7.51
CA ALA A 278 -0.73 -16.92 -7.31
C ALA A 278 -0.46 -15.45 -6.95
N ASN A 279 -0.79 -14.52 -7.85
CA ASN A 279 -0.68 -13.08 -7.61
C ASN A 279 -1.93 -12.60 -6.86
N VAL A 280 -1.88 -12.76 -5.53
CA VAL A 280 -3.01 -12.44 -4.66
C VAL A 280 -2.53 -11.80 -3.36
N LEU A 281 -3.24 -10.78 -2.90
CA LEU A 281 -3.15 -10.28 -1.53
C LEU A 281 -4.22 -10.97 -0.68
N ARG A 282 -3.81 -11.65 0.38
CA ARG A 282 -4.72 -12.28 1.32
C ARG A 282 -4.88 -11.40 2.55
N THR A 283 -6.14 -11.12 2.89
CA THR A 283 -6.48 -10.34 4.09
C THR A 283 -7.32 -11.19 5.03
N LEU A 284 -6.93 -11.23 6.31
CA LEU A 284 -7.63 -11.97 7.34
C LEU A 284 -8.25 -10.99 8.35
N LEU A 285 -9.53 -11.14 8.59
CA LEU A 285 -10.24 -10.41 9.64
C LEU A 285 -10.64 -11.39 10.74
N GLY A 286 -10.35 -11.05 11.98
CA GLY A 286 -10.66 -11.94 13.09
C GLY A 286 -10.48 -11.28 14.45
N GLU A 287 -10.36 -12.09 15.48
CA GLU A 287 -10.23 -11.68 16.87
C GLU A 287 -8.99 -12.28 17.50
N THR A 288 -8.23 -11.47 18.23
CA THR A 288 -7.15 -11.97 19.08
C THR A 288 -7.60 -12.03 20.53
N GLY A 289 -7.11 -13.05 21.25
CA GLY A 289 -7.34 -13.17 22.69
C GLY A 289 -6.52 -12.20 23.54
N GLU A 290 -5.65 -11.40 22.93
CA GLU A 290 -4.93 -10.35 23.62
C GLU A 290 -5.92 -9.24 24.02
N LYS A 291 -6.41 -9.32 25.26
CA LYS A 291 -6.92 -8.12 25.91
C LYS A 291 -5.76 -7.14 26.02
N VAL A 292 -5.94 -5.93 25.51
CA VAL A 292 -5.03 -4.83 25.83
C VAL A 292 -4.93 -4.76 27.34
N ARG A 293 -3.83 -5.27 27.92
CA ARG A 293 -3.54 -5.08 29.33
C ARG A 293 -3.17 -3.62 29.49
N SER A 294 -4.12 -2.79 29.87
CA SER A 294 -3.81 -1.43 30.34
C SER A 294 -2.98 -1.58 31.61
N LEU A 295 -1.72 -1.22 31.54
CA LEU A 295 -0.87 -1.08 32.71
C LEU A 295 -1.17 0.30 33.32
N TRP A 296 -1.66 0.27 34.55
CA TRP A 296 -1.81 1.49 35.33
C TRP A 296 -0.52 1.71 36.12
N HIS A 297 0.15 2.80 35.89
CA HIS A 297 1.28 3.25 36.69
C HIS A 297 0.76 4.15 37.80
N LEU A 298 0.75 3.63 39.04
CA LEU A 298 0.37 4.38 40.22
C LEU A 298 1.64 4.89 40.92
N THR A 299 1.77 6.18 41.04
CA THR A 299 2.84 6.82 41.80
C THR A 299 2.21 7.49 43.02
N CYS A 300 2.65 7.14 44.20
CA CYS A 300 2.26 7.81 45.45
C CYS A 300 3.50 8.31 46.19
N GLN A 301 3.34 9.41 46.87
CA GLN A 301 4.35 9.95 47.78
C GLN A 301 3.91 9.64 49.20
N ILE A 302 4.76 8.96 49.97
CA ILE A 302 4.42 8.51 51.33
C ILE A 302 5.40 9.15 52.29
N ASP A 303 4.92 10.00 53.21
CA ASP A 303 5.77 10.77 54.13
C ASP A 303 5.93 10.08 55.49
N ASP A 304 5.00 9.21 55.91
CA ASP A 304 4.90 8.69 57.28
C ASP A 304 5.04 7.17 57.38
N MET A 305 5.66 6.50 56.38
CA MET A 305 5.84 5.08 56.38
C MET A 305 7.31 4.69 56.56
N THR A 306 7.57 3.70 57.39
CA THR A 306 8.90 3.09 57.49
C THR A 306 9.20 2.22 56.26
N GLY A 307 10.49 1.95 56.00
CA GLY A 307 10.89 1.09 54.91
C GLY A 307 10.29 -0.33 54.96
N GLU A 308 10.06 -0.86 56.18
CA GLU A 308 9.43 -2.16 56.46
C GLU A 308 7.94 -2.15 56.14
N GLU A 309 7.23 -1.12 56.52
CA GLU A 309 5.82 -0.93 56.21
C GLU A 309 5.59 -0.72 54.72
N ALA A 310 6.47 0.01 54.04
CA ALA A 310 6.44 0.16 52.55
C ALA A 310 6.69 -1.16 51.85
N ALA A 311 7.63 -1.98 52.30
CA ALA A 311 7.87 -3.31 51.77
C ALA A 311 6.67 -4.24 51.94
N PHE A 312 6.04 -4.21 53.08
CA PHE A 312 4.84 -5.01 53.37
C PHE A 312 3.64 -4.54 52.48
N ALA A 313 3.46 -3.24 52.32
CA ALA A 313 2.43 -2.69 51.43
C ALA A 313 2.67 -3.08 49.97
N MET A 314 3.93 -3.13 49.50
CA MET A 314 4.29 -3.61 48.18
C MET A 314 3.98 -5.11 47.99
N GLU A 315 4.30 -5.97 48.97
CA GLU A 315 3.97 -7.39 48.95
C GLU A 315 2.46 -7.61 48.83
N LEU A 316 1.66 -6.91 49.65
CA LEU A 316 0.21 -6.99 49.60
C LEU A 316 -0.35 -6.50 48.25
N SER A 317 0.23 -5.45 47.65
CA SER A 317 -0.15 -4.95 46.32
C SER A 317 0.14 -5.98 45.23
N LEU A 318 1.29 -6.66 45.25
CA LEU A 318 1.66 -7.68 44.28
C LEU A 318 0.76 -8.93 44.36
N ILE A 319 0.31 -9.33 45.56
CA ILE A 319 -0.64 -10.42 45.75
C ILE A 319 -1.99 -10.11 45.11
N HIS A 320 -2.45 -8.88 45.20
CA HIS A 320 -3.71 -8.44 44.59
C HIS A 320 -3.62 -8.19 43.08
N ILE A 321 -2.45 -7.90 42.54
CA ILE A 321 -2.22 -7.76 41.08
C ILE A 321 -2.18 -9.14 40.39
N SER A 322 -1.74 -10.19 41.08
CA SER A 322 -1.67 -11.56 40.52
C SER A 322 -3.02 -12.31 40.50
N GLU A 323 -4.06 -11.78 41.16
CA GLU A 323 -5.42 -12.34 41.15
C GLU A 323 -6.44 -11.35 40.51
N PRO A 324 -6.55 -11.27 39.18
CA PRO A 324 -7.37 -10.24 38.52
C PRO A 324 -8.89 -10.47 38.60
N THR A 325 -9.38 -11.41 39.37
CA THR A 325 -10.80 -11.83 39.36
C THR A 325 -11.58 -11.55 40.65
N ARG A 326 -11.03 -10.91 41.68
CA ARG A 326 -11.81 -10.53 42.86
C ARG A 326 -12.15 -9.06 42.84
N HIS A 327 -13.46 -8.79 42.72
CA HIS A 327 -14.05 -7.47 42.88
C HIS A 327 -13.70 -6.90 44.27
N LEU A 328 -12.91 -5.83 44.29
CA LEU A 328 -12.80 -4.98 45.49
C LEU A 328 -14.12 -4.21 45.66
N ARG A 329 -14.94 -4.62 46.62
CA ARG A 329 -15.94 -3.73 47.18
C ARG A 329 -15.20 -2.83 48.17
N ILE A 330 -15.12 -1.56 47.86
CA ILE A 330 -14.74 -0.51 48.78
C ILE A 330 -16.01 -0.16 49.54
N SER A 331 -16.01 -0.37 50.85
CA SER A 331 -17.01 0.09 51.78
C SER A 331 -16.68 1.54 52.22
#